data_edcb44bf802c13c6ebead592290271ac
#
_entry.id   edcb44bf802c13c6ebead592290271ac
#
_cell.length_a   1.000
_cell.length_b   1.000
_cell.length_c   1.000
_cell.angle_alpha   90.00
_cell.angle_beta   90.00
_cell.angle_gamma   90.00
#
_symmetry.space_group_name_H-M   'P 1'
#
loop_
_entity.id
_entity.type
_entity.pdbx_description
1 polymer ?
#
loop_
_entity_poly.entity_id
_entity_poly.type
_entity_poly.pdbx_seq_one_letter_code
_entity_poly.pdbx_strand_id
1 'polypeptide(L)'
;MPAKTIPSLPKLLYAFFHEWLTEQRNVSHRTVLAYRDAWRLFLCFVAERQKTKVASLALENLNRDEVAAFLQYIEKTRRASIVTRNCRLAALRSFFGFVAAQEPLAALHCAEVLQVPFKKAPRRTIRYLDSAEVAAILSQPNRTNAEGQRDHTLLSLLYNSGARIQEALDLRPKDLHLKSPAHVRLMGKGRKERIAPLWPETAELLLALLRRTPRSVEEALFVNRYGEPLTASGFRFRLKQYVKAAVKKTPSLSDKRVTPHLFRHTTAVHLVAAGVDVTVIRSWLGHASLETTNHYAQANLETKRKALEQADPKLRPAKPPRWKREADLLAWLDSL
;
A
#
# COMPACT_ATOMS: atom_id res chain seq x y z
N MET A 1 -20.23 -45.74 14.93
CA MET A 1 -19.22 -44.68 14.76
C MET A 1 -19.64 -43.54 15.67
N PRO A 2 -18.77 -42.97 16.52
CA PRO A 2 -19.15 -41.81 17.32
C PRO A 2 -19.57 -40.67 16.39
N ALA A 3 -20.66 -40.00 16.74
CA ALA A 3 -21.14 -38.85 15.98
C ALA A 3 -20.02 -37.79 15.94
N LYS A 4 -19.61 -37.38 14.71
CA LYS A 4 -18.65 -36.28 14.53
C LYS A 4 -19.30 -35.03 15.11
N THR A 5 -18.76 -34.55 16.25
CA THR A 5 -19.16 -33.29 16.85
C THR A 5 -18.23 -32.18 16.36
N ILE A 6 -18.77 -30.99 16.15
CA ILE A 6 -17.96 -29.81 15.77
C ILE A 6 -16.94 -29.54 16.90
N PRO A 7 -15.66 -29.35 16.57
CA PRO A 7 -14.65 -29.00 17.58
C PRO A 7 -15.00 -27.67 18.28
N SER A 8 -14.55 -27.54 19.53
CA SER A 8 -14.79 -26.29 20.29
C SER A 8 -14.15 -25.08 19.60
N LEU A 9 -14.77 -23.90 19.76
CA LEU A 9 -14.27 -22.66 19.18
C LEU A 9 -12.77 -22.39 19.46
N PRO A 10 -12.24 -22.62 20.68
CA PRO A 10 -10.81 -22.48 20.94
C PRO A 10 -9.94 -23.41 20.08
N LYS A 11 -10.36 -24.65 19.84
CA LYS A 11 -9.62 -25.59 18.98
C LYS A 11 -9.64 -25.13 17.53
N LEU A 12 -10.77 -24.68 17.02
CA LEU A 12 -10.89 -24.14 15.65
C LEU A 12 -10.03 -22.88 15.46
N LEU A 13 -10.01 -21.98 16.43
CA LEU A 13 -9.15 -20.77 16.38
C LEU A 13 -7.67 -21.14 16.42
N TYR A 14 -7.28 -22.10 17.27
CA TYR A 14 -5.91 -22.58 17.33
C TYR A 14 -5.47 -23.16 15.97
N ALA A 15 -6.23 -24.09 15.41
CA ALA A 15 -5.94 -24.67 14.10
C ALA A 15 -5.88 -23.59 13.00
N PHE A 16 -6.79 -22.62 13.01
CA PHE A 16 -6.78 -21.53 12.05
C PHE A 16 -5.52 -20.66 12.13
N PHE A 17 -5.10 -20.24 13.34
CA PHE A 17 -3.97 -19.33 13.49
C PHE A 17 -2.62 -20.02 13.34
N HIS A 18 -2.44 -21.21 13.92
CA HIS A 18 -1.17 -21.91 13.93
C HIS A 18 -0.99 -22.81 12.72
N GLU A 19 -1.92 -23.70 12.47
CA GLU A 19 -1.76 -24.69 11.42
C GLU A 19 -2.05 -24.08 10.03
N TRP A 20 -3.21 -23.44 9.87
CA TRP A 20 -3.63 -23.00 8.55
C TRP A 20 -2.99 -21.68 8.09
N LEU A 21 -3.04 -20.61 8.92
CA LEU A 21 -2.44 -19.33 8.53
C LEU A 21 -0.91 -19.41 8.49
N THR A 22 -0.29 -20.00 9.51
CA THR A 22 1.15 -19.96 9.67
C THR A 22 1.83 -21.08 8.90
N GLU A 23 1.46 -22.34 9.12
CA GLU A 23 2.14 -23.48 8.52
C GLU A 23 1.74 -23.71 7.06
N GLN A 24 0.42 -23.81 6.78
CA GLN A 24 -0.04 -24.15 5.43
C GLN A 24 -0.02 -22.96 4.47
N ARG A 25 -0.44 -21.75 4.91
CA ARG A 25 -0.49 -20.57 4.04
C ARG A 25 0.72 -19.65 4.14
N ASN A 26 1.61 -19.85 5.11
CA ASN A 26 2.82 -19.05 5.33
C ASN A 26 2.54 -17.54 5.23
N VAL A 27 1.43 -17.08 5.85
CA VAL A 27 1.08 -15.66 5.83
C VAL A 27 2.04 -14.86 6.72
N SER A 28 2.24 -13.58 6.39
CA SER A 28 3.16 -12.75 7.18
C SER A 28 2.70 -12.62 8.63
N HIS A 29 3.64 -12.54 9.57
CA HIS A 29 3.36 -12.30 10.99
C HIS A 29 2.44 -11.10 11.22
N ARG A 30 2.61 -10.03 10.44
CA ARG A 30 1.72 -8.84 10.50
C ARG A 30 0.28 -9.17 10.12
N THR A 31 0.05 -10.08 9.19
CA THR A 31 -1.30 -10.53 8.82
C THR A 31 -1.91 -11.32 9.98
N VAL A 32 -1.14 -12.21 10.60
CA VAL A 32 -1.57 -12.97 11.79
C VAL A 32 -1.98 -12.01 12.91
N LEU A 33 -1.15 -11.01 13.22
CA LEU A 33 -1.46 -10.00 14.24
C LEU A 33 -2.73 -9.19 13.90
N ALA A 34 -2.90 -8.78 12.65
CA ALA A 34 -4.09 -8.03 12.22
C ALA A 34 -5.36 -8.88 12.33
N TYR A 35 -5.29 -10.18 12.01
CA TYR A 35 -6.39 -11.11 12.17
C TYR A 35 -6.69 -11.38 13.64
N ARG A 36 -5.65 -11.61 14.47
CA ARG A 36 -5.79 -11.73 15.92
C ARG A 36 -6.53 -10.53 16.53
N ASP A 37 -6.15 -9.32 16.15
CA ASP A 37 -6.76 -8.09 16.68
C ASP A 37 -8.22 -7.95 16.22
N ALA A 38 -8.55 -8.40 15.02
CA ALA A 38 -9.92 -8.46 14.53
C ALA A 38 -10.76 -9.46 15.35
N TRP A 39 -10.23 -10.65 15.57
CA TRP A 39 -10.88 -11.73 16.32
C TRP A 39 -11.07 -11.36 17.79
N ARG A 40 -10.01 -10.85 18.43
CA ARG A 40 -10.10 -10.39 19.83
C ARG A 40 -11.23 -9.38 20.01
N LEU A 41 -11.30 -8.39 19.10
CA LEU A 41 -12.34 -7.36 19.17
C LEU A 41 -13.73 -7.94 18.93
N PHE A 42 -13.88 -8.87 18.01
CA PHE A 42 -15.16 -9.51 17.69
C PHE A 42 -15.66 -10.38 18.85
N LEU A 43 -14.80 -11.23 19.39
CA LEU A 43 -15.17 -12.10 20.54
C LEU A 43 -15.59 -11.30 21.77
N CYS A 44 -14.86 -10.22 22.09
CA CYS A 44 -15.26 -9.33 23.19
C CYS A 44 -16.62 -8.66 22.93
N PHE A 45 -16.86 -8.22 21.69
CA PHE A 45 -18.14 -7.61 21.32
C PHE A 45 -19.31 -8.60 21.45
N VAL A 46 -19.17 -9.83 20.95
CA VAL A 46 -20.22 -10.84 21.03
C VAL A 46 -20.48 -11.24 22.47
N ALA A 47 -19.43 -11.44 23.28
CA ALA A 47 -19.57 -11.80 24.69
C ALA A 47 -20.31 -10.71 25.50
N GLU A 48 -19.98 -9.44 25.27
CA GLU A 48 -20.66 -8.30 25.89
C GLU A 48 -22.14 -8.24 25.47
N ARG A 49 -22.41 -8.38 24.18
CA ARG A 49 -23.78 -8.32 23.63
C ARG A 49 -24.66 -9.47 24.12
N GLN A 50 -24.11 -10.67 24.23
CA GLN A 50 -24.81 -11.87 24.70
C GLN A 50 -24.74 -12.04 26.24
N LYS A 51 -24.12 -11.09 26.96
CA LYS A 51 -23.93 -11.12 28.43
C LYS A 51 -23.29 -12.42 28.92
N THR A 52 -22.31 -12.92 28.18
CA THR A 52 -21.58 -14.16 28.49
C THR A 52 -20.07 -13.93 28.57
N LYS A 53 -19.33 -14.93 29.03
CA LYS A 53 -17.86 -14.87 29.03
C LYS A 53 -17.31 -15.28 27.67
N VAL A 54 -16.21 -14.69 27.22
CA VAL A 54 -15.53 -15.06 25.96
C VAL A 54 -15.20 -16.56 25.92
N ALA A 55 -14.82 -17.14 27.05
CA ALA A 55 -14.48 -18.57 27.16
C ALA A 55 -15.70 -19.50 26.96
N SER A 56 -16.92 -19.01 27.13
CA SER A 56 -18.16 -19.78 26.95
C SER A 56 -18.74 -19.65 25.54
N LEU A 57 -18.13 -18.87 24.66
CA LEU A 57 -18.58 -18.73 23.28
C LEU A 57 -18.32 -20.02 22.50
N ALA A 58 -19.33 -20.47 21.78
CA ALA A 58 -19.25 -21.55 20.80
C ALA A 58 -19.36 -20.98 19.37
N LEU A 59 -19.14 -21.83 18.37
CA LEU A 59 -19.20 -21.39 16.94
C LEU A 59 -20.59 -20.84 16.59
N GLU A 60 -21.65 -21.46 17.13
CA GLU A 60 -23.06 -21.11 16.91
C GLU A 60 -23.40 -19.70 17.39
N ASN A 61 -22.68 -19.20 18.43
CA ASN A 61 -22.84 -17.83 18.90
C ASN A 61 -22.32 -16.78 17.91
N LEU A 62 -21.49 -17.19 16.95
CA LEU A 62 -20.80 -16.29 16.00
C LEU A 62 -21.52 -16.32 14.64
N ASN A 63 -22.79 -16.01 14.62
CA ASN A 63 -23.63 -16.07 13.43
C ASN A 63 -23.54 -14.79 12.57
N ARG A 64 -24.27 -14.81 11.44
CA ARG A 64 -24.34 -13.70 10.48
C ARG A 64 -24.75 -12.38 11.13
N ASP A 65 -25.74 -12.41 12.03
CA ASP A 65 -26.30 -11.20 12.66
C ASP A 65 -25.31 -10.58 13.64
N GLU A 66 -24.58 -11.40 14.38
CA GLU A 66 -23.51 -10.92 15.26
C GLU A 66 -22.36 -10.29 14.47
N VAL A 67 -21.99 -10.89 13.34
CA VAL A 67 -20.98 -10.28 12.45
C VAL A 67 -21.47 -8.95 11.87
N ALA A 68 -22.72 -8.87 11.43
CA ALA A 68 -23.32 -7.64 10.90
C ALA A 68 -23.39 -6.54 11.99
N ALA A 69 -23.82 -6.89 13.20
CA ALA A 69 -23.88 -5.98 14.34
C ALA A 69 -22.48 -5.48 14.75
N PHE A 70 -21.49 -6.37 14.79
CA PHE A 70 -20.11 -6.01 15.04
C PHE A 70 -19.57 -5.01 14.01
N LEU A 71 -19.81 -5.25 12.72
CA LEU A 71 -19.37 -4.34 11.66
C LEU A 71 -20.05 -2.97 11.78
N GLN A 72 -21.30 -2.90 12.21
CA GLN A 72 -22.00 -1.66 12.49
C GLN A 72 -21.41 -0.95 13.73
N TYR A 73 -21.11 -1.69 14.80
CA TYR A 73 -20.46 -1.18 16.00
C TYR A 73 -19.12 -0.53 15.69
N ILE A 74 -18.23 -1.20 14.93
CA ILE A 74 -16.94 -0.61 14.59
C ILE A 74 -17.05 0.64 13.72
N GLU A 75 -18.05 0.72 12.84
CA GLU A 75 -18.29 1.92 12.02
C GLU A 75 -18.88 3.07 12.84
N LYS A 76 -19.98 2.85 13.54
CA LYS A 76 -20.74 3.90 14.24
C LYS A 76 -20.10 4.30 15.56
N THR A 77 -19.77 3.33 16.42
CA THR A 77 -19.26 3.60 17.76
C THR A 77 -17.76 3.87 17.76
N ARG A 78 -16.98 3.07 17.02
CA ARG A 78 -15.52 3.23 16.97
C ARG A 78 -15.04 4.11 15.82
N ARG A 79 -15.95 4.66 15.01
CA ARG A 79 -15.68 5.57 13.88
C ARG A 79 -14.63 5.03 12.91
N ALA A 80 -14.60 3.71 12.71
CA ALA A 80 -13.67 3.09 11.80
C ALA A 80 -14.05 3.37 10.33
N SER A 81 -13.06 3.51 9.48
CA SER A 81 -13.30 3.69 8.04
C SER A 81 -13.89 2.41 7.42
N ILE A 82 -14.57 2.54 6.27
CA ILE A 82 -15.08 1.40 5.48
C ILE A 82 -13.93 0.42 5.14
N VAL A 83 -12.73 0.93 4.85
CA VAL A 83 -11.56 0.07 4.59
C VAL A 83 -11.19 -0.75 5.82
N THR A 84 -11.16 -0.15 7.01
CA THR A 84 -10.90 -0.87 8.27
C THR A 84 -11.98 -1.89 8.57
N ARG A 85 -13.26 -1.52 8.39
CA ARG A 85 -14.41 -2.43 8.51
C ARG A 85 -14.23 -3.65 7.59
N ASN A 86 -13.90 -3.42 6.33
CA ASN A 86 -13.72 -4.48 5.35
C ASN A 86 -12.50 -5.37 5.66
N CYS A 87 -11.40 -4.81 6.16
CA CYS A 87 -10.26 -5.61 6.62
C CYS A 87 -10.63 -6.54 7.77
N ARG A 88 -11.47 -6.09 8.72
CA ARG A 88 -11.93 -6.95 9.80
C ARG A 88 -12.88 -8.04 9.30
N LEU A 89 -13.80 -7.69 8.40
CA LEU A 89 -14.65 -8.69 7.76
C LEU A 89 -13.84 -9.73 6.99
N ALA A 90 -12.78 -9.33 6.28
CA ALA A 90 -11.90 -10.26 5.59
C ALA A 90 -11.23 -11.28 6.54
N ALA A 91 -10.83 -10.83 7.74
CA ALA A 91 -10.28 -11.72 8.77
C ALA A 91 -11.30 -12.73 9.27
N LEU A 92 -12.55 -12.29 9.53
CA LEU A 92 -13.64 -13.18 9.95
C LEU A 92 -14.00 -14.17 8.84
N ARG A 93 -14.22 -13.69 7.62
CA ARG A 93 -14.53 -14.56 6.47
C ARG A 93 -13.45 -15.59 6.19
N SER A 94 -12.18 -15.25 6.41
CA SER A 94 -11.07 -16.18 6.24
C SER A 94 -11.15 -17.37 7.20
N PHE A 95 -11.58 -17.13 8.44
CA PHE A 95 -11.82 -18.20 9.42
C PHE A 95 -13.05 -19.03 9.08
N PHE A 96 -14.19 -18.40 8.80
CA PHE A 96 -15.39 -19.14 8.47
C PHE A 96 -15.23 -19.96 7.17
N GLY A 97 -14.45 -19.47 6.21
CA GLY A 97 -14.06 -20.25 5.03
C GLY A 97 -13.17 -21.46 5.37
N PHE A 98 -12.23 -21.28 6.32
CA PHE A 98 -11.43 -22.38 6.84
C PHE A 98 -12.30 -23.44 7.54
N VAL A 99 -13.19 -23.00 8.46
CA VAL A 99 -14.07 -23.92 9.19
C VAL A 99 -15.02 -24.66 8.22
N ALA A 100 -15.62 -23.98 7.25
CA ALA A 100 -16.50 -24.61 6.27
C ALA A 100 -15.81 -25.72 5.46
N ALA A 101 -14.50 -25.56 5.20
CA ALA A 101 -13.71 -26.57 4.48
C ALA A 101 -13.30 -27.77 5.36
N GLN A 102 -13.14 -27.57 6.66
CA GLN A 102 -12.66 -28.61 7.60
C GLN A 102 -13.82 -29.36 8.26
N GLU A 103 -14.92 -28.67 8.54
CA GLU A 103 -16.04 -29.17 9.34
C GLU A 103 -17.36 -29.13 8.53
N PRO A 104 -17.70 -30.20 7.81
CA PRO A 104 -18.91 -30.25 6.99
C PRO A 104 -20.20 -29.94 7.78
N LEU A 105 -20.27 -30.33 9.05
CA LEU A 105 -21.42 -30.06 9.90
C LEU A 105 -21.64 -28.56 10.18
N ALA A 106 -20.60 -27.75 10.11
CA ALA A 106 -20.66 -26.30 10.27
C ALA A 106 -20.82 -25.53 8.95
N ALA A 107 -20.84 -26.23 7.80
CA ALA A 107 -20.75 -25.60 6.49
C ALA A 107 -21.92 -24.61 6.23
N LEU A 108 -23.14 -24.95 6.58
CA LEU A 108 -24.32 -24.08 6.39
C LEU A 108 -24.19 -22.79 7.23
N HIS A 109 -23.88 -22.93 8.52
CA HIS A 109 -23.65 -21.80 9.42
C HIS A 109 -22.53 -20.87 8.92
N CYS A 110 -21.42 -21.44 8.47
CA CYS A 110 -20.32 -20.68 7.89
C CYS A 110 -20.72 -19.99 6.58
N ALA A 111 -21.50 -20.65 5.74
CA ALA A 111 -21.98 -20.09 4.47
C ALA A 111 -22.82 -18.82 4.68
N GLU A 112 -23.68 -18.79 5.69
CA GLU A 112 -24.47 -17.59 6.05
C GLU A 112 -23.58 -16.42 6.43
N VAL A 113 -22.55 -16.64 7.24
CA VAL A 113 -21.57 -15.60 7.59
C VAL A 113 -20.77 -15.11 6.37
N LEU A 114 -20.40 -16.03 5.48
CA LEU A 114 -19.69 -15.71 4.26
C LEU A 114 -20.51 -14.85 3.26
N GLN A 115 -21.84 -14.79 3.40
CA GLN A 115 -22.71 -13.91 2.61
C GLN A 115 -22.66 -12.44 3.07
N VAL A 116 -22.11 -12.10 4.26
CA VAL A 116 -21.99 -10.72 4.72
C VAL A 116 -21.17 -9.91 3.71
N PRO A 117 -21.74 -8.85 3.09
CA PRO A 117 -21.08 -8.17 1.99
C PRO A 117 -19.96 -7.20 2.44
N PHE A 118 -18.97 -7.03 1.59
CA PHE A 118 -18.05 -5.91 1.69
C PHE A 118 -18.75 -4.61 1.26
N LYS A 119 -18.53 -3.52 2.00
CA LYS A 119 -19.00 -2.19 1.59
C LYS A 119 -18.09 -1.61 0.51
N LYS A 120 -18.68 -0.97 -0.49
CA LYS A 120 -17.92 -0.16 -1.45
C LYS A 120 -17.29 1.03 -0.72
N ALA A 121 -15.97 1.12 -0.77
CA ALA A 121 -15.25 2.27 -0.24
C ALA A 121 -15.11 3.34 -1.34
N PRO A 122 -15.28 4.63 -1.03
CA PRO A 122 -15.03 5.67 -2.01
C PRO A 122 -13.55 5.62 -2.44
N ARG A 123 -13.31 5.69 -3.75
CA ARG A 123 -11.95 5.79 -4.29
C ARG A 123 -11.39 7.16 -3.91
N ARG A 124 -10.35 7.18 -3.08
CA ARG A 124 -9.68 8.44 -2.73
C ARG A 124 -8.78 8.86 -3.88
N THR A 125 -8.81 10.13 -4.23
CA THR A 125 -7.82 10.74 -5.13
C THR A 125 -6.42 10.51 -4.56
N ILE A 126 -5.50 10.07 -5.41
CA ILE A 126 -4.10 9.88 -4.99
C ILE A 126 -3.51 11.26 -4.72
N ARG A 127 -3.12 11.49 -3.47
CA ARG A 127 -2.31 12.65 -3.10
C ARG A 127 -0.86 12.34 -3.42
N TYR A 128 -0.13 13.32 -3.90
CA TYR A 128 1.31 13.25 -4.14
C TYR A 128 1.96 14.59 -3.80
N LEU A 129 3.28 14.60 -3.72
CA LEU A 129 4.07 15.81 -3.53
C LEU A 129 4.52 16.33 -4.89
N ASP A 130 4.50 17.64 -5.10
CA ASP A 130 5.18 18.22 -6.25
C ASP A 130 6.71 18.26 -6.04
N SER A 131 7.46 18.64 -7.09
CA SER A 131 8.91 18.64 -7.04
C SER A 131 9.48 19.62 -6.00
N ALA A 132 8.80 20.78 -5.80
CA ALA A 132 9.22 21.78 -4.82
C ALA A 132 8.99 21.28 -3.39
N GLU A 133 7.88 20.60 -3.13
CA GLU A 133 7.57 19.97 -1.84
C GLU A 133 8.55 18.86 -1.49
N VAL A 134 8.91 18.02 -2.48
CA VAL A 134 9.94 16.98 -2.30
C VAL A 134 11.28 17.63 -1.94
N ALA A 135 11.72 18.63 -2.71
CA ALA A 135 12.97 19.33 -2.46
C ALA A 135 12.97 20.02 -1.09
N ALA A 136 11.85 20.64 -0.69
CA ALA A 136 11.71 21.28 0.62
C ALA A 136 11.87 20.29 1.76
N ILE A 137 11.34 19.05 1.64
CA ILE A 137 11.50 18.01 2.66
C ILE A 137 12.93 17.45 2.67
N LEU A 138 13.50 17.16 1.49
CA LEU A 138 14.86 16.63 1.35
C LEU A 138 15.92 17.60 1.89
N SER A 139 15.68 18.90 1.88
CA SER A 139 16.62 19.91 2.38
C SER A 139 16.63 20.03 3.92
N GLN A 140 15.71 19.41 4.65
CA GLN A 140 15.60 19.59 6.11
C GLN A 140 16.64 18.80 6.93
N PRO A 141 17.00 17.54 6.58
CA PRO A 141 17.99 16.83 7.37
C PRO A 141 19.35 17.55 7.38
N ASN A 142 19.90 17.80 8.57
CA ASN A 142 21.21 18.40 8.71
C ASN A 142 22.31 17.40 8.32
N ARG A 143 22.86 17.55 7.13
CA ARG A 143 23.85 16.63 6.54
C ARG A 143 25.24 16.71 7.20
N THR A 144 25.49 17.69 8.08
CA THR A 144 26.78 17.79 8.79
C THR A 144 26.91 16.72 9.87
N ASN A 145 25.80 16.24 10.44
CA ASN A 145 25.80 15.15 11.41
C ASN A 145 25.40 13.81 10.78
N ALA A 146 25.76 12.70 11.44
CA ALA A 146 25.55 11.35 10.94
C ALA A 146 24.05 11.00 10.78
N GLU A 147 23.21 11.41 11.73
CA GLU A 147 21.78 11.15 11.69
C GLU A 147 21.10 11.86 10.53
N GLY A 148 21.42 13.13 10.30
CA GLY A 148 20.84 13.90 9.21
C GLY A 148 21.34 13.44 7.85
N GLN A 149 22.61 13.06 7.70
CA GLN A 149 23.12 12.45 6.48
C GLN A 149 22.40 11.13 6.19
N ARG A 150 22.27 10.25 7.18
CA ARG A 150 21.50 9.00 7.06
C ARG A 150 20.06 9.24 6.62
N ASP A 151 19.37 10.19 7.26
CA ASP A 151 17.98 10.49 6.98
C ASP A 151 17.79 11.12 5.60
N HIS A 152 18.71 12.01 5.18
CA HIS A 152 18.72 12.56 3.83
C HIS A 152 18.91 11.46 2.78
N THR A 153 19.88 10.56 3.00
CA THR A 153 20.13 9.42 2.11
C THR A 153 18.91 8.49 2.02
N LEU A 154 18.28 8.19 3.16
CA LEU A 154 17.07 7.35 3.18
C LEU A 154 15.88 8.00 2.46
N LEU A 155 15.66 9.31 2.65
CA LEU A 155 14.62 10.06 1.94
C LEU A 155 14.86 10.09 0.43
N SER A 156 16.11 10.35 0.01
CA SER A 156 16.51 10.35 -1.40
C SER A 156 16.30 8.96 -2.02
N LEU A 157 16.70 7.91 -1.31
CA LEU A 157 16.47 6.52 -1.76
C LEU A 157 14.99 6.18 -1.89
N LEU A 158 14.15 6.58 -0.92
CA LEU A 158 12.70 6.36 -0.97
C LEU A 158 12.06 7.06 -2.18
N TYR A 159 12.49 8.29 -2.47
CA TYR A 159 12.00 9.04 -3.62
C TYR A 159 12.50 8.48 -4.95
N ASN A 160 13.77 8.11 -5.04
CA ASN A 160 14.35 7.54 -6.26
C ASN A 160 13.74 6.16 -6.58
N SER A 161 13.77 5.23 -5.61
CA SER A 161 13.40 3.83 -5.85
C SER A 161 11.90 3.54 -5.69
N GLY A 162 11.16 4.45 -5.04
CA GLY A 162 9.79 4.20 -4.62
C GLY A 162 9.65 3.00 -3.66
N ALA A 163 10.71 2.64 -2.93
CA ALA A 163 10.70 1.52 -2.01
C ALA A 163 9.66 1.70 -0.88
N ARG A 164 9.10 0.59 -0.37
CA ARG A 164 8.38 0.64 0.89
C ARG A 164 9.37 0.89 2.03
N ILE A 165 8.95 1.63 3.04
CA ILE A 165 9.86 1.97 4.15
C ILE A 165 10.56 0.73 4.74
N GLN A 166 9.86 -0.38 4.90
CA GLN A 166 10.48 -1.58 5.45
C GLN A 166 11.51 -2.18 4.48
N GLU A 167 11.23 -2.19 3.16
CA GLU A 167 12.17 -2.66 2.15
C GLU A 167 13.47 -1.83 2.16
N ALA A 168 13.35 -0.50 2.36
CA ALA A 168 14.52 0.37 2.45
C ALA A 168 15.29 0.18 3.77
N LEU A 169 14.59 -0.05 4.88
CA LEU A 169 15.23 -0.26 6.19
C LEU A 169 15.87 -1.64 6.33
N ASP A 170 15.38 -2.64 5.59
CA ASP A 170 15.94 -4.01 5.58
C ASP A 170 17.18 -4.14 4.66
N LEU A 171 17.53 -3.06 3.92
CA LEU A 171 18.70 -3.05 3.05
C LEU A 171 20.00 -3.26 3.81
N ARG A 172 20.90 -3.99 3.17
CA ARG A 172 22.27 -4.27 3.61
C ARG A 172 23.25 -3.83 2.53
N PRO A 173 24.54 -3.61 2.83
CA PRO A 173 25.52 -3.27 1.81
C PRO A 173 25.56 -4.22 0.61
N LYS A 174 25.35 -5.52 0.81
CA LYS A 174 25.28 -6.52 -0.26
C LYS A 174 24.16 -6.31 -1.28
N ASP A 175 23.13 -5.55 -0.91
CA ASP A 175 22.00 -5.27 -1.79
C ASP A 175 22.21 -4.05 -2.68
N LEU A 176 23.35 -3.38 -2.54
CA LEU A 176 23.72 -2.18 -3.27
C LEU A 176 24.74 -2.50 -4.35
N HIS A 177 24.42 -2.12 -5.58
CA HIS A 177 25.37 -2.06 -6.68
C HIS A 177 25.57 -0.58 -7.05
N LEU A 178 26.67 0.02 -6.55
CA LEU A 178 26.89 1.47 -6.64
C LEU A 178 27.82 1.88 -7.79
N LYS A 179 28.36 0.89 -8.54
CA LYS A 179 29.07 1.15 -9.82
C LYS A 179 28.04 1.24 -10.94
N SER A 180 28.37 1.95 -12.03
CA SER A 180 27.50 2.10 -13.19
C SER A 180 27.27 0.75 -13.91
N PRO A 181 26.01 0.39 -14.21
CA PRO A 181 24.74 1.03 -13.90
C PRO A 181 24.30 0.80 -12.45
N ALA A 182 24.25 1.90 -11.67
CA ALA A 182 23.94 1.81 -10.24
C ALA A 182 22.49 1.38 -9.98
N HIS A 183 22.32 0.44 -9.07
CA HIS A 183 20.99 -0.08 -8.70
C HIS A 183 20.97 -0.64 -7.29
N VAL A 184 19.75 -0.83 -6.76
CA VAL A 184 19.49 -1.48 -5.47
C VAL A 184 18.55 -2.67 -5.65
N ARG A 185 18.87 -3.76 -4.96
CA ARG A 185 18.04 -4.96 -4.88
C ARG A 185 17.10 -4.83 -3.69
N LEU A 186 15.80 -4.85 -3.94
CA LEU A 186 14.76 -4.67 -2.93
C LEU A 186 13.97 -5.96 -2.76
N MET A 187 13.78 -6.40 -1.52
CA MET A 187 12.98 -7.57 -1.17
C MET A 187 11.55 -7.14 -0.80
N GLY A 188 10.59 -7.47 -1.66
CA GLY A 188 9.18 -7.11 -1.49
C GLY A 188 8.36 -8.14 -0.71
N LYS A 189 7.05 -7.88 -0.60
CA LYS A 189 6.09 -8.80 0.01
C LYS A 189 6.10 -10.16 -0.72
N GLY A 190 6.12 -11.25 0.05
CA GLY A 190 6.16 -12.60 -0.51
C GLY A 190 7.53 -13.00 -1.04
N ARG A 191 8.61 -12.38 -0.53
CA ARG A 191 10.02 -12.64 -0.93
C ARG A 191 10.29 -12.42 -2.42
N LYS A 192 9.51 -11.56 -3.06
CA LYS A 192 9.73 -11.18 -4.46
C LYS A 192 10.82 -10.12 -4.53
N GLU A 193 11.90 -10.46 -5.18
CA GLU A 193 12.98 -9.54 -5.47
C GLU A 193 12.62 -8.62 -6.63
N ARG A 194 13.14 -7.38 -6.58
CA ARG A 194 13.17 -6.46 -7.70
C ARG A 194 14.40 -5.58 -7.64
N ILE A 195 14.82 -5.13 -8.79
CA ILE A 195 15.92 -4.20 -8.96
C ILE A 195 15.32 -2.81 -9.25
N ALA A 196 15.79 -1.80 -8.53
CA ALA A 196 15.46 -0.40 -8.79
C ALA A 196 16.74 0.35 -9.18
N PRO A 197 16.78 1.03 -10.35
CA PRO A 197 17.93 1.82 -10.72
C PRO A 197 18.07 3.02 -9.78
N LEU A 198 19.33 3.43 -9.58
CA LEU A 198 19.67 4.58 -8.74
C LEU A 198 20.14 5.74 -9.61
N TRP A 199 19.69 6.93 -9.28
CA TRP A 199 20.27 8.15 -9.78
C TRP A 199 21.72 8.29 -9.27
N PRO A 200 22.63 8.90 -10.06
CA PRO A 200 24.03 9.10 -9.64
C PRO A 200 24.15 9.74 -8.26
N GLU A 201 23.35 10.77 -7.99
CA GLU A 201 23.34 11.49 -6.72
C GLU A 201 22.92 10.59 -5.54
N THR A 202 21.96 9.68 -5.76
CA THR A 202 21.52 8.73 -4.72
C THR A 202 22.60 7.68 -4.46
N ALA A 203 23.29 7.22 -5.50
CA ALA A 203 24.42 6.30 -5.36
C ALA A 203 25.58 6.93 -4.59
N GLU A 204 25.91 8.20 -4.88
CA GLU A 204 26.92 8.96 -4.15
C GLU A 204 26.55 9.15 -2.67
N LEU A 205 25.29 9.46 -2.37
CA LEU A 205 24.82 9.58 -0.99
C LEU A 205 24.97 8.26 -0.22
N LEU A 206 24.68 7.13 -0.87
CA LEU A 206 24.87 5.80 -0.28
C LEU A 206 26.35 5.46 -0.05
N LEU A 207 27.22 5.80 -1.02
CA LEU A 207 28.68 5.67 -0.88
C LEU A 207 29.21 6.52 0.28
N ALA A 208 28.76 7.78 0.37
CA ALA A 208 29.16 8.69 1.45
C ALA A 208 28.67 8.19 2.82
N LEU A 209 27.46 7.60 2.89
CA LEU A 209 26.95 6.99 4.10
C LEU A 209 27.82 5.81 4.55
N LEU A 210 28.18 4.91 3.63
CA LEU A 210 29.01 3.74 3.92
C LEU A 210 30.44 4.13 4.32
N ARG A 211 31.01 5.21 3.73
CA ARG A 211 32.32 5.73 4.13
C ARG A 211 32.30 6.32 5.54
N ARG A 212 31.25 7.04 5.89
CA ARG A 212 31.11 7.66 7.22
C ARG A 212 30.77 6.65 8.32
N THR A 213 29.96 5.65 7.98
CA THR A 213 29.50 4.61 8.89
C THR A 213 29.71 3.25 8.22
N PRO A 214 30.95 2.73 8.23
CA PRO A 214 31.24 1.43 7.63
C PRO A 214 30.37 0.32 8.22
N ARG A 215 29.88 -0.57 7.35
CA ARG A 215 29.04 -1.72 7.69
C ARG A 215 29.57 -2.97 7.02
N SER A 216 29.47 -4.08 7.72
CA SER A 216 29.69 -5.39 7.09
C SER A 216 28.58 -5.66 6.07
N VAL A 217 28.83 -6.58 5.15
CA VAL A 217 27.92 -6.89 4.03
C VAL A 217 26.55 -7.39 4.49
N GLU A 218 26.44 -7.90 5.72
CA GLU A 218 25.22 -8.47 6.31
C GLU A 218 24.55 -7.56 7.34
N GLU A 219 25.16 -6.46 7.72
CA GLU A 219 24.58 -5.54 8.69
C GLU A 219 23.55 -4.61 8.06
N ALA A 220 22.62 -4.10 8.89
CA ALA A 220 21.64 -3.12 8.42
C ALA A 220 22.34 -1.82 7.94
N LEU A 221 21.94 -1.34 6.76
CA LEU A 221 22.48 -0.11 6.19
C LEU A 221 22.10 1.13 6.99
N PHE A 222 20.85 1.20 7.42
CA PHE A 222 20.31 2.34 8.16
C PHE A 222 20.16 2.00 9.64
N VAL A 223 20.95 2.65 10.48
CA VAL A 223 20.99 2.42 11.93
C VAL A 223 20.65 3.68 12.71
N ASN A 224 20.20 3.50 13.94
CA ASN A 224 20.01 4.60 14.91
C ASN A 224 21.35 5.03 15.51
N ARG A 225 21.33 6.02 16.42
CA ARG A 225 22.52 6.51 17.13
C ARG A 225 23.23 5.48 18.00
N TYR A 226 22.56 4.38 18.32
CA TYR A 226 23.11 3.29 19.13
C TYR A 226 23.69 2.15 18.29
N GLY A 227 23.67 2.28 16.95
CA GLY A 227 24.14 1.25 16.04
C GLY A 227 23.10 0.17 15.71
N GLU A 228 21.89 0.24 16.28
CA GLU A 228 20.81 -0.71 16.02
C GLU A 228 20.04 -0.36 14.75
N PRO A 229 19.39 -1.34 14.08
CA PRO A 229 18.59 -1.09 12.89
C PRO A 229 17.51 -0.01 13.13
N LEU A 230 17.42 0.94 12.22
CA LEU A 230 16.40 2.00 12.29
C LEU A 230 15.01 1.42 12.10
N THR A 231 14.09 1.75 13.00
CA THR A 231 12.70 1.27 12.90
C THR A 231 11.84 2.17 12.01
N ALA A 232 10.83 1.59 11.37
CA ALA A 232 9.88 2.36 10.57
C ALA A 232 9.10 3.40 11.40
N SER A 233 8.85 3.16 12.69
CA SER A 233 8.23 4.13 13.59
C SER A 233 9.17 5.28 13.90
N GLY A 234 10.44 5.00 14.21
CA GLY A 234 11.47 6.01 14.45
C GLY A 234 11.65 6.92 13.23
N PHE A 235 11.75 6.34 12.03
CA PHE A 235 11.86 7.13 10.82
C PHE A 235 10.60 7.98 10.54
N ARG A 236 9.39 7.44 10.73
CA ARG A 236 8.15 8.24 10.60
C ARG A 236 8.10 9.42 11.55
N PHE A 237 8.59 9.26 12.76
CA PHE A 237 8.68 10.36 13.72
C PHE A 237 9.61 11.46 13.18
N ARG A 238 10.82 11.11 12.71
CA ARG A 238 11.76 12.07 12.11
C ARG A 238 11.20 12.73 10.86
N LEU A 239 10.61 11.96 9.95
CA LEU A 239 9.93 12.51 8.77
C LEU A 239 8.89 13.57 9.14
N LYS A 240 8.09 13.31 10.17
CA LYS A 240 7.11 14.29 10.67
C LYS A 240 7.77 15.60 11.12
N GLN A 241 8.94 15.54 11.75
CA GLN A 241 9.71 16.73 12.15
C GLN A 241 10.22 17.50 10.91
N TYR A 242 10.77 16.80 9.92
CA TYR A 242 11.21 17.41 8.67
C TYR A 242 10.08 18.08 7.92
N VAL A 243 8.93 17.43 7.82
CA VAL A 243 7.73 18.03 7.19
C VAL A 243 7.29 19.28 7.95
N LYS A 244 7.23 19.25 9.29
CA LYS A 244 6.90 20.42 10.10
C LYS A 244 7.86 21.59 9.86
N ALA A 245 9.15 21.32 9.67
CA ALA A 245 10.13 22.35 9.34
C ALA A 245 9.97 22.85 7.90
N ALA A 246 9.70 21.96 6.93
CA ALA A 246 9.49 22.30 5.53
C ALA A 246 8.24 23.17 5.29
N VAL A 247 7.18 22.97 6.04
CA VAL A 247 5.92 23.78 5.98
C VAL A 247 6.23 25.29 6.10
N LYS A 248 7.23 25.69 6.90
CA LYS A 248 7.61 27.10 7.05
C LYS A 248 8.01 27.75 5.73
N LYS A 249 8.61 26.98 4.80
CA LYS A 249 9.06 27.47 3.48
C LYS A 249 8.07 27.07 2.35
N THR A 250 7.29 26.03 2.56
CA THR A 250 6.37 25.47 1.56
C THR A 250 5.01 25.18 2.21
N PRO A 251 4.15 26.23 2.35
CA PRO A 251 2.88 26.12 3.08
C PRO A 251 1.91 25.05 2.54
N SER A 252 1.98 24.71 1.24
CA SER A 252 1.15 23.65 0.62
C SER A 252 1.31 22.27 1.27
N LEU A 253 2.40 22.04 2.01
CA LEU A 253 2.62 20.83 2.79
C LEU A 253 1.70 20.71 4.02
N SER A 254 1.09 21.80 4.50
CA SER A 254 0.21 21.81 5.69
C SER A 254 -1.00 20.89 5.53
N ASP A 255 -1.55 20.83 4.32
CA ASP A 255 -2.76 20.06 3.99
C ASP A 255 -2.46 18.60 3.60
N LYS A 256 -1.19 18.23 3.58
CA LYS A 256 -0.74 16.91 3.14
C LYS A 256 -0.22 16.07 4.32
N ARG A 257 -0.83 14.91 4.51
CA ARG A 257 -0.29 13.92 5.46
C ARG A 257 0.89 13.18 4.82
N VAL A 258 2.09 13.73 4.95
CA VAL A 258 3.31 13.15 4.40
C VAL A 258 3.71 11.91 5.17
N THR A 259 3.89 10.81 4.43
CA THR A 259 4.31 9.50 4.93
C THR A 259 5.29 8.86 3.95
N PRO A 260 6.10 7.86 4.34
CA PRO A 260 6.93 7.14 3.37
C PRO A 260 6.14 6.55 2.19
N HIS A 261 4.88 6.20 2.43
CA HIS A 261 4.02 5.69 1.36
C HIS A 261 3.61 6.79 0.36
N LEU A 262 3.48 8.04 0.84
CA LEU A 262 3.25 9.18 -0.03
C LEU A 262 4.46 9.45 -0.94
N PHE A 263 5.70 9.28 -0.46
CA PHE A 263 6.90 9.34 -1.31
C PHE A 263 6.82 8.34 -2.46
N ARG A 264 6.45 7.10 -2.17
CA ARG A 264 6.26 6.07 -3.21
C ARG A 264 5.17 6.44 -4.23
N HIS A 265 4.04 7.01 -3.79
CA HIS A 265 3.01 7.54 -4.69
C HIS A 265 3.56 8.68 -5.54
N THR A 266 4.33 9.57 -4.93
CA THR A 266 4.99 10.68 -5.60
C THR A 266 5.94 10.19 -6.69
N THR A 267 6.82 9.24 -6.37
CA THR A 267 7.72 8.61 -7.35
C THR A 267 6.92 8.05 -8.54
N ALA A 268 5.84 7.31 -8.26
CA ALA A 268 5.01 6.75 -9.33
C ALA A 268 4.41 7.83 -10.24
N VAL A 269 3.85 8.90 -9.65
CA VAL A 269 3.24 10.01 -10.42
C VAL A 269 4.31 10.76 -11.22
N HIS A 270 5.48 11.02 -10.64
CA HIS A 270 6.56 11.71 -11.34
C HIS A 270 7.15 10.87 -12.47
N LEU A 271 7.27 9.55 -12.32
CA LEU A 271 7.67 8.65 -13.41
C LEU A 271 6.65 8.64 -14.55
N VAL A 272 5.35 8.61 -14.23
CA VAL A 272 4.28 8.75 -15.25
C VAL A 272 4.37 10.11 -15.95
N ALA A 273 4.60 11.19 -15.20
CA ALA A 273 4.76 12.54 -15.76
C ALA A 273 5.99 12.67 -16.66
N ALA A 274 7.05 11.93 -16.35
CA ALA A 274 8.25 11.84 -17.18
C ALA A 274 8.09 10.95 -18.44
N GLY A 275 6.90 10.36 -18.66
CA GLY A 275 6.61 9.52 -19.83
C GLY A 275 7.09 8.08 -19.71
N VAL A 276 7.46 7.62 -18.50
CA VAL A 276 7.85 6.22 -18.29
C VAL A 276 6.64 5.32 -18.44
N ASP A 277 6.79 4.22 -19.20
CA ASP A 277 5.71 3.26 -19.41
C ASP A 277 5.18 2.67 -18.10
N VAL A 278 3.85 2.51 -18.01
CA VAL A 278 3.16 2.03 -16.80
C VAL A 278 3.58 0.60 -16.42
N THR A 279 3.96 -0.23 -17.40
CA THR A 279 4.44 -1.60 -17.13
C THR A 279 5.83 -1.59 -16.51
N VAL A 280 6.70 -0.68 -16.95
CA VAL A 280 8.02 -0.43 -16.36
C VAL A 280 7.86 0.07 -14.92
N ILE A 281 6.99 1.06 -14.70
CA ILE A 281 6.70 1.58 -13.35
C ILE A 281 6.16 0.47 -12.43
N ARG A 282 5.28 -0.40 -12.94
CA ARG A 282 4.78 -1.56 -12.19
C ARG A 282 5.91 -2.49 -11.76
N SER A 283 6.80 -2.84 -12.67
CA SER A 283 7.97 -3.67 -12.39
C SER A 283 8.89 -3.01 -11.38
N TRP A 284 9.22 -1.73 -11.60
CA TRP A 284 10.06 -0.92 -10.71
C TRP A 284 9.53 -0.87 -9.28
N LEU A 285 8.24 -0.58 -9.12
CA LEU A 285 7.62 -0.48 -7.81
C LEU A 285 7.26 -1.85 -7.20
N GLY A 286 7.19 -2.91 -7.99
CA GLY A 286 6.75 -4.23 -7.53
C GLY A 286 5.29 -4.24 -7.11
N HIS A 287 4.39 -3.69 -7.96
CA HIS A 287 2.95 -3.75 -7.75
C HIS A 287 2.41 -5.10 -8.20
N ALA A 288 1.66 -5.78 -7.33
CA ALA A 288 1.02 -7.04 -7.64
C ALA A 288 -0.13 -6.89 -8.65
N SER A 289 -0.75 -5.71 -8.75
CA SER A 289 -1.88 -5.41 -9.62
C SER A 289 -1.60 -4.20 -10.51
N LEU A 290 -1.98 -4.30 -11.80
CA LEU A 290 -2.01 -3.18 -12.76
C LEU A 290 -2.94 -2.06 -12.31
N GLU A 291 -4.05 -2.40 -11.65
CA GLU A 291 -5.02 -1.42 -11.16
C GLU A 291 -4.38 -0.39 -10.24
N THR A 292 -3.43 -0.81 -9.38
CA THR A 292 -2.68 0.09 -8.51
C THR A 292 -1.83 1.09 -9.29
N THR A 293 -1.26 0.68 -10.43
CA THR A 293 -0.40 1.54 -11.25
C THR A 293 -1.25 2.42 -12.18
N ASN A 294 -2.36 1.92 -12.72
CA ASN A 294 -3.29 2.71 -13.56
C ASN A 294 -3.90 3.90 -12.81
N HIS A 295 -4.04 3.83 -11.47
CA HIS A 295 -4.48 4.98 -10.69
C HIS A 295 -3.52 6.18 -10.78
N TYR A 296 -2.22 5.94 -10.97
CA TYR A 296 -1.24 7.03 -11.13
C TYR A 296 -1.37 7.71 -12.50
N ALA A 297 -1.63 6.94 -13.55
CA ALA A 297 -1.90 7.49 -14.89
C ALA A 297 -3.17 8.35 -14.91
N GLN A 298 -4.17 8.04 -14.06
CA GLN A 298 -5.39 8.84 -13.95
C GLN A 298 -5.18 10.16 -13.18
N ALA A 299 -4.21 10.20 -12.26
CA ALA A 299 -3.98 11.34 -11.39
C ALA A 299 -3.29 12.53 -12.08
N ASN A 300 -2.58 12.30 -13.20
CA ASN A 300 -1.78 13.34 -13.84
C ASN A 300 -2.46 13.94 -15.07
N LEU A 301 -3.09 15.13 -14.86
CA LEU A 301 -3.71 15.91 -15.94
C LEU A 301 -2.69 16.40 -16.98
N GLU A 302 -1.45 16.64 -16.53
CA GLU A 302 -0.38 17.17 -17.38
C GLU A 302 0.15 16.13 -18.37
N THR A 303 0.21 14.86 -17.96
CA THR A 303 0.51 13.74 -18.89
C THR A 303 -0.57 13.59 -19.94
N LYS A 304 -1.85 13.78 -19.56
CA LYS A 304 -2.97 13.76 -20.53
C LYS A 304 -2.90 14.92 -21.51
N ARG A 305 -2.51 16.12 -21.02
CA ARG A 305 -2.32 17.29 -21.86
C ARG A 305 -1.16 17.10 -22.85
N LYS A 306 0.00 16.61 -22.37
CA LYS A 306 1.15 16.30 -23.22
C LYS A 306 0.83 15.21 -24.24
N ALA A 307 0.08 14.18 -23.88
CA ALA A 307 -0.38 13.15 -24.81
C ALA A 307 -1.33 13.72 -25.88
N LEU A 308 -2.19 14.68 -25.51
CA LEU A 308 -3.03 15.40 -26.47
C LEU A 308 -2.21 16.35 -27.37
N GLU A 309 -1.17 16.98 -26.85
CA GLU A 309 -0.26 17.84 -27.61
C GLU A 309 0.64 17.02 -28.57
N GLN A 310 0.98 15.78 -28.20
CA GLN A 310 1.73 14.84 -29.05
C GLN A 310 0.85 14.07 -30.04
N ALA A 311 -0.45 13.95 -29.75
CA ALA A 311 -1.42 13.42 -30.70
C ALA A 311 -1.48 14.38 -31.92
N ASP A 312 -0.90 13.92 -33.02
CA ASP A 312 -0.63 14.67 -34.26
C ASP A 312 -1.79 15.63 -34.64
N PRO A 313 -1.54 16.95 -34.78
CA PRO A 313 -2.55 17.89 -35.26
C PRO A 313 -3.05 17.58 -36.67
N LYS A 314 -2.48 16.60 -37.38
CA LYS A 314 -2.97 16.09 -38.65
C LYS A 314 -4.25 15.26 -38.57
N LEU A 315 -4.65 14.82 -37.37
CA LEU A 315 -6.01 14.40 -37.08
C LEU A 315 -6.94 15.60 -36.85
N ARG A 316 -6.73 16.69 -37.62
CA ARG A 316 -7.85 17.63 -37.83
C ARG A 316 -8.96 16.79 -38.46
N PRO A 317 -10.19 16.84 -37.90
CA PRO A 317 -11.31 16.16 -38.54
C PRO A 317 -11.29 16.55 -39.99
N ALA A 318 -11.26 15.56 -40.84
CA ALA A 318 -11.37 15.81 -42.29
C ALA A 318 -12.45 16.87 -42.50
N LYS A 319 -12.16 17.88 -43.34
CA LYS A 319 -13.13 18.96 -43.63
C LYS A 319 -14.51 18.33 -43.66
N PRO A 320 -15.49 18.84 -42.89
CA PRO A 320 -16.81 18.21 -42.85
C PRO A 320 -17.24 17.91 -44.29
N PRO A 321 -17.78 16.73 -44.53
CA PRO A 321 -18.16 16.31 -45.89
C PRO A 321 -19.03 17.39 -46.52
N ARG A 322 -18.93 17.54 -47.85
CA ARG A 322 -19.59 18.60 -48.62
C ARG A 322 -21.05 18.80 -48.26
N TRP A 323 -21.80 17.72 -48.02
CA TRP A 323 -23.19 17.75 -47.62
C TRP A 323 -23.45 18.43 -46.27
N LYS A 324 -22.46 18.53 -45.40
CA LYS A 324 -22.57 19.28 -44.12
C LYS A 324 -22.29 20.77 -44.24
N ARG A 325 -21.79 21.20 -45.40
CA ARG A 325 -21.45 22.61 -45.67
C ARG A 325 -22.48 23.30 -46.52
N GLU A 326 -23.28 22.55 -47.26
CA GLU A 326 -24.28 23.08 -48.16
C GLU A 326 -25.61 23.14 -47.41
N ALA A 327 -26.23 24.35 -47.39
CA ALA A 327 -27.50 24.57 -46.73
C ALA A 327 -28.67 23.90 -47.46
N ASP A 328 -28.45 23.48 -48.72
CA ASP A 328 -29.44 22.83 -49.55
C ASP A 328 -29.00 21.39 -49.89
N LEU A 329 -29.64 20.43 -49.24
CA LEU A 329 -29.41 18.99 -49.43
C LEU A 329 -29.78 18.54 -50.87
N LEU A 330 -30.76 19.18 -51.48
CA LEU A 330 -31.21 18.85 -52.85
C LEU A 330 -30.17 19.28 -53.88
N ALA A 331 -29.61 20.49 -53.77
CA ALA A 331 -28.53 20.96 -54.60
C ALA A 331 -27.27 20.10 -54.51
N TRP A 332 -27.00 19.55 -53.30
CA TRP A 332 -25.90 18.60 -53.13
C TRP A 332 -26.19 17.23 -53.82
N LEU A 333 -27.42 16.74 -53.70
CA LEU A 333 -27.83 15.49 -54.36
C LEU A 333 -27.79 15.60 -55.90
N ASP A 334 -28.16 16.78 -56.44
CA ASP A 334 -28.10 17.04 -57.90
C ASP A 334 -26.64 17.19 -58.42
N SER A 335 -25.66 17.32 -57.51
CA SER A 335 -24.22 17.42 -57.84
C SER A 335 -23.50 16.06 -57.82
N LEU A 336 -24.20 14.99 -57.46
CA LEU A 336 -23.67 13.61 -57.52
C LEU A 336 -23.76 13.04 -58.92
#